data_fa335e50963085f35b1ef802399dea2a
#
_entry.id   fa335e50963085f35b1ef802399dea2a
#
_cell.length_a   1.000
_cell.length_b   1.000
_cell.length_c   1.000
_cell.angle_alpha   90.00
_cell.angle_beta   90.00
_cell.angle_gamma   90.00
#
_symmetry.space_group_name_H-M   'P 1'
#
loop_
_entity.id
_entity.type
_entity.pdbx_description
1 polymer ?
#
loop_
_entity_poly.entity_id
_entity_poly.type
_entity_poly.pdbx_seq_one_letter_code
_entity_poly.pdbx_strand_id
1 'polypeptide(L)'
;MFLGIDVGTGGTRAVLVDRRGVVVASAACVHAAIHSEHIGWAEQEPEDWWRAAREAIAGALAEANLTGSAIDAIGLTGQMHGCVMLDADGNVLRPALIWCDQRTQPECDWLEAKIGRERLIELTCNPALPNFTLTKLLWVRAHQPEIFGRIAHVLCPKDYVRFRLTGEYAIDMQEASGTLLLDVAHRRWSEEVAEAAGIPMSWLPRLFEGPEICATISNDGSSATGLAIGTPVAAGAGDQGAGAVGMGIVGPGSVSATIGTSGVVFAATDQPTMDRLGRLHTFCHAVPGLWHVMGVTNGAGLSLRWFRDSFAPGSDYDELTAGAAKIPAGSDGMLWTPYLFGERTPHLDPEARAAFVGLTASHTRAHCVRAVMEGVAFSLRDTLTLFAKLGIPVGQIRLGGGGARGPLWRQIQADVYGQPVELLAAEEGGAYGAALLAGVGVAAWPTVEAACAATVQVAATIQPKDAATMEEAYSRFRQVYPALKTIGRK
;
A
#
# COMPACT_ATOMS: atom_id res chain seq x y z
N MET A 1 6.01 -25.74 5.19
CA MET A 1 5.62 -24.41 5.71
C MET A 1 5.97 -23.36 4.68
N PHE A 2 5.20 -22.27 4.61
CA PHE A 2 5.52 -21.11 3.76
C PHE A 2 5.95 -19.94 4.64
N LEU A 3 7.03 -19.30 4.27
CA LEU A 3 7.55 -18.13 4.98
C LEU A 3 7.21 -16.88 4.17
N GLY A 4 6.45 -15.98 4.76
CA GLY A 4 6.21 -14.63 4.22
C GLY A 4 7.05 -13.60 4.97
N ILE A 5 7.73 -12.72 4.24
CA ILE A 5 8.58 -11.66 4.81
C ILE A 5 8.06 -10.32 4.32
N ASP A 6 7.68 -9.43 5.25
CA ASP A 6 7.22 -8.08 4.95
C ASP A 6 8.26 -7.06 5.40
N VAL A 7 8.89 -6.40 4.45
CA VAL A 7 9.90 -5.33 4.67
C VAL A 7 9.16 -3.99 4.69
N GLY A 8 8.45 -3.71 5.78
CA GLY A 8 7.66 -2.49 5.93
C GLY A 8 8.51 -1.25 6.19
N THR A 9 7.88 -0.10 6.43
CA THR A 9 8.60 1.15 6.72
C THR A 9 9.16 1.18 8.14
N GLY A 10 8.40 0.70 9.13
CA GLY A 10 8.82 0.75 10.54
C GLY A 10 9.52 -0.50 11.05
N GLY A 11 9.51 -1.59 10.29
CA GLY A 11 10.10 -2.86 10.70
C GLY A 11 9.85 -3.95 9.66
N THR A 12 10.55 -5.07 9.84
CA THR A 12 10.35 -6.29 9.04
C THR A 12 9.60 -7.32 9.87
N ARG A 13 8.58 -7.95 9.28
CA ARG A 13 7.82 -9.04 9.88
C ARG A 13 8.01 -10.33 9.07
N ALA A 14 8.21 -11.45 9.77
CA ALA A 14 8.22 -12.80 9.20
C ALA A 14 7.03 -13.58 9.74
N VAL A 15 6.32 -14.29 8.86
CA VAL A 15 5.13 -15.09 9.20
C VAL A 15 5.29 -16.49 8.63
N LEU A 16 5.07 -17.51 9.44
CA LEU A 16 5.05 -18.91 9.03
C LEU A 16 3.60 -19.37 8.84
N VAL A 17 3.30 -19.86 7.64
CA VAL A 17 1.96 -20.30 7.24
C VAL A 17 1.99 -21.79 6.87
N ASP A 18 1.06 -22.56 7.39
CA ASP A 18 0.91 -23.97 7.01
C ASP A 18 0.14 -24.14 5.68
N ARG A 19 0.05 -25.38 5.17
CA ARG A 19 -0.67 -25.70 3.93
C ARG A 19 -2.19 -25.49 4.00
N ARG A 20 -2.73 -25.24 5.19
CA ARG A 20 -4.16 -24.91 5.40
C ARG A 20 -4.39 -23.40 5.47
N GLY A 21 -3.31 -22.61 5.39
CA GLY A 21 -3.36 -21.16 5.51
C GLY A 21 -3.39 -20.65 6.96
N VAL A 22 -3.07 -21.51 7.93
CA VAL A 22 -3.01 -21.12 9.34
C VAL A 22 -1.65 -20.50 9.64
N VAL A 23 -1.64 -19.32 10.26
CA VAL A 23 -0.43 -18.71 10.79
C VAL A 23 0.01 -19.49 12.03
N VAL A 24 1.20 -20.08 11.95
CA VAL A 24 1.79 -20.92 13.01
C VAL A 24 2.66 -20.10 13.93
N ALA A 25 3.39 -19.13 13.38
CA ALA A 25 4.25 -18.23 14.15
C ALA A 25 4.45 -16.92 13.39
N SER A 26 4.82 -15.88 14.13
CA SER A 26 5.09 -14.55 13.57
C SER A 26 6.06 -13.79 14.45
N ALA A 27 7.13 -13.26 13.86
CA ALA A 27 8.04 -12.38 14.57
C ALA A 27 8.28 -11.10 13.79
N ALA A 28 8.60 -10.02 14.49
CA ALA A 28 8.89 -8.73 13.88
C ALA A 28 10.13 -8.11 14.52
N CYS A 29 10.87 -7.37 13.70
CA CYS A 29 12.02 -6.58 14.14
C CYS A 29 11.87 -5.14 13.65
N VAL A 30 12.03 -4.19 14.55
CA VAL A 30 11.90 -2.75 14.27
C VAL A 30 13.14 -2.26 13.51
N HIS A 31 12.92 -1.38 12.54
CA HIS A 31 13.99 -0.67 11.84
C HIS A 31 14.50 0.52 12.66
N ALA A 32 15.69 0.99 12.33
CA ALA A 32 16.17 2.29 12.77
C ALA A 32 15.23 3.41 12.33
N ALA A 33 15.27 4.53 13.03
CA ALA A 33 14.45 5.70 12.65
C ALA A 33 14.77 6.16 11.21
N ILE A 34 13.75 6.65 10.52
CA ILE A 34 13.92 7.27 9.21
C ILE A 34 14.88 8.46 9.36
N HIS A 35 15.90 8.52 8.53
CA HIS A 35 16.77 9.67 8.43
C HIS A 35 16.08 10.77 7.62
N SER A 36 15.95 11.96 8.21
CA SER A 36 15.29 13.13 7.60
C SER A 36 16.13 14.38 7.88
N GLU A 37 17.07 14.67 7.03
CA GLU A 37 17.96 15.85 7.16
C GLU A 37 17.21 17.16 6.88
N HIS A 38 16.24 17.12 5.97
CA HIS A 38 15.41 18.26 5.59
C HIS A 38 13.93 17.90 5.63
N ILE A 39 13.07 18.90 5.78
CA ILE A 39 11.61 18.71 5.71
C ILE A 39 11.24 18.05 4.38
N GLY A 40 10.48 16.94 4.47
CA GLY A 40 10.04 16.16 3.31
C GLY A 40 11.06 15.15 2.80
N TRP A 41 12.26 15.06 3.38
CA TRP A 41 13.22 14.01 3.06
C TRP A 41 13.00 12.77 3.92
N ALA A 42 13.16 11.59 3.31
CA ALA A 42 12.99 10.33 4.03
C ALA A 42 13.91 9.25 3.42
N GLU A 43 14.88 8.83 4.21
CA GLU A 43 15.88 7.83 3.81
C GLU A 43 16.00 6.72 4.86
N GLN A 44 16.34 5.52 4.41
CA GLN A 44 16.65 4.37 5.26
C GLN A 44 17.87 3.61 4.73
N GLU A 45 18.59 2.96 5.64
CA GLU A 45 19.72 2.10 5.30
C GLU A 45 19.23 0.72 4.86
N PRO A 46 19.51 0.25 3.62
CA PRO A 46 19.09 -1.07 3.17
C PRO A 46 19.67 -2.22 4.03
N GLU A 47 20.85 -2.06 4.60
CA GLU A 47 21.43 -3.05 5.52
C GLU A 47 20.63 -3.23 6.81
N ASP A 48 19.91 -2.20 7.26
CA ASP A 48 19.02 -2.33 8.42
C ASP A 48 17.80 -3.20 8.12
N TRP A 49 17.25 -3.13 6.90
CA TRP A 49 16.20 -4.05 6.45
C TRP A 49 16.67 -5.50 6.42
N TRP A 50 17.90 -5.71 5.94
CA TRP A 50 18.51 -7.04 5.93
C TRP A 50 18.76 -7.59 7.34
N ARG A 51 19.28 -6.75 8.26
CA ARG A 51 19.41 -7.10 9.69
C ARG A 51 18.07 -7.52 10.28
N ALA A 52 17.06 -6.67 10.10
CA ALA A 52 15.72 -6.91 10.65
C ALA A 52 15.04 -8.15 10.03
N ALA A 53 15.26 -8.42 8.73
CA ALA A 53 14.76 -9.63 8.09
C ALA A 53 15.37 -10.90 8.70
N ARG A 54 16.69 -10.92 8.92
CA ARG A 54 17.36 -12.06 9.58
C ARG A 54 16.81 -12.30 10.99
N GLU A 55 16.65 -11.25 11.77
CA GLU A 55 16.12 -11.35 13.15
C GLU A 55 14.65 -11.81 13.15
N ALA A 56 13.81 -11.28 12.26
CA ALA A 56 12.42 -11.71 12.14
C ALA A 56 12.30 -13.18 11.70
N ILE A 57 13.11 -13.62 10.72
CA ILE A 57 13.14 -15.03 10.29
C ILE A 57 13.55 -15.93 11.45
N ALA A 58 14.63 -15.62 12.14
CA ALA A 58 15.11 -16.39 13.29
C ALA A 58 14.06 -16.45 14.41
N GLY A 59 13.40 -15.32 14.70
CA GLY A 59 12.34 -15.23 15.69
C GLY A 59 11.13 -16.11 15.36
N ALA A 60 10.65 -16.06 14.10
CA ALA A 60 9.52 -16.87 13.66
C ALA A 60 9.82 -18.39 13.68
N LEU A 61 11.03 -18.78 13.26
CA LEU A 61 11.47 -20.17 13.35
C LEU A 61 11.56 -20.66 14.80
N ALA A 62 12.12 -19.83 15.70
CA ALA A 62 12.23 -20.15 17.12
C ALA A 62 10.86 -20.27 17.78
N GLU A 63 9.92 -19.35 17.52
CA GLU A 63 8.55 -19.40 18.05
C GLU A 63 7.82 -20.67 17.63
N ALA A 64 7.99 -21.10 16.37
CA ALA A 64 7.41 -22.34 15.85
C ALA A 64 8.16 -23.61 16.29
N ASN A 65 9.33 -23.47 16.91
CA ASN A 65 10.27 -24.58 17.20
C ASN A 65 10.62 -25.37 15.92
N LEU A 66 10.90 -24.65 14.83
CA LEU A 66 11.26 -25.19 13.53
C LEU A 66 12.68 -24.80 13.13
N THR A 67 13.25 -25.55 12.18
CA THR A 67 14.50 -25.20 11.51
C THR A 67 14.20 -24.72 10.09
N GLY A 68 15.16 -24.06 9.42
CA GLY A 68 14.99 -23.57 8.06
C GLY A 68 14.68 -24.67 7.02
N SER A 69 15.01 -25.95 7.32
CA SER A 69 14.67 -27.08 6.46
C SER A 69 13.16 -27.42 6.42
N ALA A 70 12.37 -26.86 7.35
CA ALA A 70 10.91 -27.02 7.34
C ALA A 70 10.19 -26.04 6.37
N ILE A 71 10.95 -25.13 5.74
CA ILE A 71 10.37 -24.13 4.84
C ILE A 71 10.36 -24.68 3.42
N ASP A 72 9.17 -24.81 2.85
CA ASP A 72 8.93 -25.32 1.49
C ASP A 72 9.17 -24.21 0.43
N ALA A 73 8.79 -22.97 0.76
CA ALA A 73 8.96 -21.79 -0.10
C ALA A 73 8.90 -20.49 0.69
N ILE A 74 9.44 -19.42 0.10
CA ILE A 74 9.54 -18.08 0.68
C ILE A 74 8.90 -17.06 -0.26
N GLY A 75 8.09 -16.15 0.25
CA GLY A 75 7.57 -15.00 -0.47
C GLY A 75 7.95 -13.70 0.24
N LEU A 76 8.23 -12.66 -0.53
CA LEU A 76 8.57 -11.35 0.01
C LEU A 76 7.53 -10.31 -0.38
N THR A 77 7.34 -9.38 0.53
CA THR A 77 6.58 -8.14 0.33
C THR A 77 7.26 -7.01 1.07
N GLY A 78 6.88 -5.78 0.81
CA GLY A 78 7.40 -4.64 1.55
C GLY A 78 6.94 -3.30 1.01
N GLN A 79 7.42 -2.23 1.65
CA GLN A 79 7.14 -0.87 1.24
C GLN A 79 7.54 -0.64 -0.21
N MET A 80 6.63 -0.06 -0.97
CA MET A 80 6.79 0.18 -2.40
C MET A 80 7.66 1.41 -2.71
N HIS A 81 8.08 1.54 -3.98
CA HIS A 81 8.67 2.76 -4.54
C HIS A 81 10.05 3.16 -4.00
N GLY A 82 10.59 2.48 -3.02
CA GLY A 82 11.93 2.76 -2.50
C GLY A 82 12.99 2.56 -3.58
N CYS A 83 14.08 3.36 -3.53
CA CYS A 83 15.12 3.35 -4.54
C CYS A 83 16.45 2.91 -3.93
N VAL A 84 16.79 1.63 -4.06
CA VAL A 84 18.09 1.07 -3.66
C VAL A 84 19.00 1.05 -4.90
N MET A 85 20.13 1.74 -4.81
CA MET A 85 21.10 1.84 -5.89
C MET A 85 22.35 1.04 -5.52
N LEU A 86 22.71 0.10 -6.38
CA LEU A 86 23.86 -0.79 -6.16
C LEU A 86 24.92 -0.57 -7.25
N ASP A 87 26.19 -0.74 -6.89
CA ASP A 87 27.29 -0.81 -7.85
C ASP A 87 27.38 -2.21 -8.51
N ALA A 88 28.36 -2.39 -9.38
CA ALA A 88 28.57 -3.64 -10.12
C ALA A 88 28.90 -4.86 -9.21
N ASP A 89 29.39 -4.61 -8.02
CA ASP A 89 29.71 -5.64 -7.02
C ASP A 89 28.53 -5.92 -6.07
N GLY A 90 27.39 -5.21 -6.25
CA GLY A 90 26.20 -5.33 -5.42
C GLY A 90 26.26 -4.53 -4.11
N ASN A 91 27.20 -3.60 -3.95
CA ASN A 91 27.29 -2.76 -2.77
C ASN A 91 26.31 -1.59 -2.86
N VAL A 92 25.69 -1.26 -1.73
CA VAL A 92 24.80 -0.10 -1.61
C VAL A 92 25.60 1.20 -1.77
N LEU A 93 25.18 2.06 -2.68
CA LEU A 93 25.89 3.31 -2.98
C LEU A 93 25.51 4.46 -2.05
N ARG A 94 24.30 4.41 -1.47
CA ARG A 94 23.80 5.42 -0.55
C ARG A 94 22.57 4.91 0.19
N PRO A 95 22.09 5.57 1.30
CA PRO A 95 20.79 5.30 1.89
C PRO A 95 19.67 5.39 0.85
N ALA A 96 18.70 4.50 0.93
CA ALA A 96 17.58 4.45 -0.01
C ALA A 96 16.58 5.57 0.26
N LEU A 97 16.22 6.34 -0.77
CA LEU A 97 15.06 7.24 -0.71
C LEU A 97 13.80 6.37 -0.71
N ILE A 98 12.95 6.52 0.33
CA ILE A 98 11.76 5.69 0.50
C ILE A 98 10.48 6.38 -0.02
N TRP A 99 9.35 5.70 0.03
CA TRP A 99 8.08 6.09 -0.59
C TRP A 99 7.51 7.44 -0.11
N CYS A 100 7.77 7.84 1.12
CA CYS A 100 7.27 9.10 1.70
C CYS A 100 8.19 10.30 1.46
N ASP A 101 9.33 10.12 0.76
CA ASP A 101 10.21 11.21 0.36
C ASP A 101 9.52 12.13 -0.66
N GLN A 102 9.58 13.44 -0.43
CA GLN A 102 8.89 14.46 -1.23
C GLN A 102 9.84 15.39 -2.00
N ARG A 103 11.17 15.13 -1.95
CA ARG A 103 12.17 16.06 -2.52
C ARG A 103 12.16 16.18 -4.04
N THR A 104 11.55 15.21 -4.74
CA THR A 104 11.71 15.02 -6.20
C THR A 104 10.61 15.68 -7.05
N GLN A 105 9.92 16.71 -6.55
CA GLN A 105 8.91 17.42 -7.34
C GLN A 105 9.49 18.07 -8.60
N PRO A 106 10.68 18.71 -8.58
CA PRO A 106 11.29 19.25 -9.80
C PRO A 106 11.56 18.19 -10.87
N GLU A 107 11.92 16.97 -10.46
CA GLU A 107 12.16 15.84 -11.36
C GLU A 107 10.85 15.29 -11.95
N CYS A 108 9.75 15.36 -11.19
CA CYS A 108 8.41 15.05 -11.71
C CYS A 108 8.04 16.03 -12.83
N ASP A 109 8.19 17.32 -12.58
CA ASP A 109 7.87 18.38 -13.54
C ASP A 109 8.74 18.26 -14.80
N TRP A 110 10.04 17.96 -14.61
CA TRP A 110 10.96 17.71 -15.71
C TRP A 110 10.54 16.50 -16.56
N LEU A 111 10.17 15.39 -15.92
CA LEU A 111 9.77 14.16 -16.60
C LEU A 111 8.48 14.37 -17.41
N GLU A 112 7.48 15.02 -16.81
CA GLU A 112 6.23 15.38 -17.51
C GLU A 112 6.45 16.35 -18.67
N ALA A 113 7.37 17.31 -18.54
CA ALA A 113 7.74 18.19 -19.63
C ALA A 113 8.49 17.44 -20.77
N LYS A 114 9.27 16.42 -20.42
CA LYS A 114 10.09 15.67 -21.38
C LYS A 114 9.27 14.66 -22.19
N ILE A 115 8.35 13.93 -21.55
CA ILE A 115 7.56 12.85 -22.17
C ILE A 115 6.15 13.36 -22.56
N GLY A 116 5.60 14.30 -21.81
CA GLY A 116 4.19 14.69 -21.82
C GLY A 116 3.40 13.91 -20.77
N ARG A 117 2.64 14.63 -19.92
CA ARG A 117 1.86 14.03 -18.83
C ARG A 117 0.90 12.92 -19.33
N GLU A 118 0.16 13.20 -20.41
CA GLU A 118 -0.80 12.23 -20.96
C GLU A 118 -0.08 10.97 -21.46
N ARG A 119 1.04 11.15 -22.18
CA ARG A 119 1.84 10.03 -22.70
C ARG A 119 2.45 9.19 -21.58
N LEU A 120 2.94 9.83 -20.52
CA LEU A 120 3.46 9.11 -19.35
C LEU A 120 2.36 8.27 -18.69
N ILE A 121 1.14 8.83 -18.52
CA ILE A 121 -0.01 8.09 -17.97
C ILE A 121 -0.41 6.94 -18.92
N GLU A 122 -0.38 7.12 -20.23
CA GLU A 122 -0.68 6.02 -21.18
C GLU A 122 0.30 4.85 -21.03
N LEU A 123 1.58 5.12 -20.82
CA LEU A 123 2.61 4.10 -20.68
C LEU A 123 2.59 3.44 -19.31
N THR A 124 2.58 4.25 -18.26
CA THR A 124 2.79 3.76 -16.87
C THR A 124 1.51 3.67 -16.06
N CYS A 125 0.36 4.05 -16.64
CA CYS A 125 -0.94 4.20 -15.98
C CYS A 125 -0.93 5.18 -14.79
N ASN A 126 0.13 5.97 -14.61
CA ASN A 126 0.32 6.89 -13.49
C ASN A 126 0.99 8.19 -13.94
N PRO A 127 0.70 9.34 -13.30
CA PRO A 127 1.47 10.57 -13.48
C PRO A 127 2.82 10.48 -12.75
N ALA A 128 3.73 11.41 -13.05
CA ALA A 128 4.94 11.56 -12.25
C ALA A 128 4.60 12.09 -10.85
N LEU A 129 5.04 11.37 -9.82
CA LEU A 129 4.87 11.77 -8.42
C LEU A 129 6.17 11.53 -7.64
N PRO A 130 6.45 12.31 -6.58
CA PRO A 130 7.69 12.18 -5.80
C PRO A 130 7.91 10.82 -5.16
N ASN A 131 6.83 10.08 -4.90
CA ASN A 131 6.93 8.76 -4.27
C ASN A 131 7.51 7.67 -5.18
N PHE A 132 7.51 7.82 -6.52
CA PHE A 132 7.96 6.78 -7.45
C PHE A 132 9.50 6.69 -7.56
N THR A 133 9.99 5.49 -7.88
CA THR A 133 11.43 5.19 -7.94
C THR A 133 12.17 6.01 -9.01
N LEU A 134 11.58 6.18 -10.19
CA LEU A 134 12.21 6.91 -11.29
C LEU A 134 12.57 8.35 -10.91
N THR A 135 11.67 9.07 -10.25
CA THR A 135 11.92 10.47 -9.87
C THR A 135 13.08 10.60 -8.88
N LYS A 136 13.29 9.59 -8.03
CA LYS A 136 14.44 9.51 -7.11
C LYS A 136 15.75 9.26 -7.84
N LEU A 137 15.76 8.41 -8.87
CA LEU A 137 16.93 8.24 -9.74
C LEU A 137 17.30 9.53 -10.45
N LEU A 138 16.30 10.27 -10.94
CA LEU A 138 16.51 11.57 -11.59
C LEU A 138 17.10 12.61 -10.62
N TRP A 139 16.62 12.61 -9.37
CA TRP A 139 17.17 13.48 -8.33
C TRP A 139 18.64 13.15 -8.04
N VAL A 140 18.99 11.87 -7.90
CA VAL A 140 20.39 11.46 -7.70
C VAL A 140 21.25 11.85 -8.90
N ARG A 141 20.74 11.71 -10.12
CA ARG A 141 21.44 12.19 -11.33
C ARG A 141 21.76 13.68 -11.27
N ALA A 142 20.81 14.50 -10.83
CA ALA A 142 20.95 15.95 -10.79
C ALA A 142 21.84 16.43 -9.63
N HIS A 143 21.77 15.78 -8.46
CA HIS A 143 22.37 16.28 -7.23
C HIS A 143 23.59 15.47 -6.76
N GLN A 144 23.74 14.23 -7.21
CA GLN A 144 24.81 13.30 -6.83
C GLN A 144 25.34 12.53 -8.06
N PRO A 145 25.84 13.24 -9.09
CA PRO A 145 26.25 12.63 -10.37
C PRO A 145 27.34 11.56 -10.22
N GLU A 146 28.20 11.68 -9.22
CA GLU A 146 29.23 10.68 -8.93
C GLU A 146 28.64 9.34 -8.47
N ILE A 147 27.58 9.38 -7.66
CA ILE A 147 26.83 8.20 -7.27
C ILE A 147 26.10 7.63 -8.47
N PHE A 148 25.39 8.49 -9.23
CA PHE A 148 24.64 8.09 -10.40
C PHE A 148 25.51 7.37 -11.43
N GLY A 149 26.73 7.85 -11.66
CA GLY A 149 27.70 7.23 -12.59
C GLY A 149 28.23 5.86 -12.17
N ARG A 150 27.99 5.44 -10.92
CA ARG A 150 28.40 4.13 -10.40
C ARG A 150 27.26 3.12 -10.31
N ILE A 151 26.02 3.53 -10.58
CA ILE A 151 24.86 2.64 -10.51
C ILE A 151 24.99 1.55 -11.58
N ALA A 152 24.86 0.31 -11.16
CA ALA A 152 24.78 -0.86 -12.02
C ALA A 152 23.42 -1.59 -11.89
N HIS A 153 22.79 -1.53 -10.70
CA HIS A 153 21.50 -2.14 -10.45
C HIS A 153 20.61 -1.25 -9.58
N VAL A 154 19.30 -1.31 -9.85
CA VAL A 154 18.26 -0.60 -9.08
C VAL A 154 17.24 -1.61 -8.56
N LEU A 155 17.01 -1.60 -7.25
CA LEU A 155 16.06 -2.49 -6.58
C LEU A 155 15.07 -1.69 -5.72
N CYS A 156 13.92 -2.29 -5.42
CA CYS A 156 13.04 -1.85 -4.35
C CYS A 156 13.41 -2.50 -3.00
N PRO A 157 12.89 -2.01 -1.86
CA PRO A 157 13.32 -2.48 -0.53
C PRO A 157 13.24 -3.99 -0.32
N LYS A 158 12.10 -4.63 -0.65
CA LYS A 158 11.97 -6.08 -0.53
C LYS A 158 12.86 -6.85 -1.51
N ASP A 159 13.12 -6.27 -2.68
CA ASP A 159 13.95 -6.88 -3.71
C ASP A 159 15.42 -6.87 -3.31
N TYR A 160 15.83 -5.83 -2.57
CA TYR A 160 17.15 -5.83 -1.92
C TYR A 160 17.28 -6.95 -0.88
N VAL A 161 16.29 -7.17 -0.04
CA VAL A 161 16.30 -8.29 0.92
C VAL A 161 16.31 -9.63 0.18
N ARG A 162 15.55 -9.77 -0.93
CA ARG A 162 15.62 -10.96 -1.80
C ARG A 162 17.01 -11.15 -2.39
N PHE A 163 17.65 -10.10 -2.91
CA PHE A 163 19.03 -10.16 -3.41
C PHE A 163 19.99 -10.67 -2.34
N ARG A 164 19.88 -10.19 -1.09
CA ARG A 164 20.69 -10.65 0.04
C ARG A 164 20.45 -12.12 0.40
N LEU A 165 19.25 -12.63 0.18
CA LEU A 165 18.90 -14.05 0.39
C LEU A 165 19.42 -14.97 -0.73
N THR A 166 19.46 -14.47 -1.96
CA THR A 166 19.55 -15.32 -3.15
C THR A 166 20.74 -15.02 -4.09
N GLY A 167 21.22 -13.77 -4.08
CA GLY A 167 22.19 -13.25 -5.05
C GLY A 167 21.56 -12.82 -6.39
N GLU A 168 20.23 -12.94 -6.58
CA GLU A 168 19.56 -12.68 -7.85
C GLU A 168 18.86 -11.31 -7.89
N TYR A 169 19.01 -10.60 -9.03
CA TYR A 169 18.34 -9.34 -9.31
C TYR A 169 16.99 -9.59 -9.96
N ALA A 170 15.94 -9.56 -9.16
CA ALA A 170 14.57 -9.84 -9.59
C ALA A 170 13.59 -8.84 -9.00
N ILE A 171 12.46 -8.59 -9.68
CA ILE A 171 11.35 -7.78 -9.22
C ILE A 171 10.03 -8.37 -9.74
N ASP A 172 8.96 -8.25 -8.97
CA ASP A 172 7.65 -8.65 -9.46
C ASP A 172 6.94 -7.51 -10.22
N MET A 173 5.94 -7.89 -11.03
CA MET A 173 5.18 -6.96 -11.88
C MET A 173 4.48 -5.86 -11.08
N GLN A 174 3.98 -6.18 -9.89
CA GLN A 174 3.24 -5.22 -9.08
C GLN A 174 4.18 -4.14 -8.52
N GLU A 175 5.32 -4.53 -7.95
CA GLU A 175 6.35 -3.59 -7.48
C GLU A 175 6.95 -2.80 -8.64
N ALA A 176 7.25 -3.47 -9.77
CA ALA A 176 7.79 -2.82 -10.96
C ALA A 176 6.87 -1.71 -11.49
N SER A 177 5.54 -1.90 -11.41
CA SER A 177 4.56 -0.85 -11.75
C SER A 177 4.78 0.42 -10.92
N GLY A 178 5.17 0.28 -9.65
CA GLY A 178 5.45 1.36 -8.73
C GLY A 178 6.81 2.05 -8.96
N THR A 179 7.59 1.63 -9.94
CA THR A 179 8.84 2.31 -10.31
C THR A 179 8.65 3.51 -11.24
N LEU A 180 7.53 3.60 -11.93
CA LEU A 180 7.24 4.52 -13.06
C LEU A 180 8.12 4.21 -14.30
N LEU A 181 8.68 3.01 -14.39
CA LEU A 181 9.48 2.53 -15.53
C LEU A 181 8.82 1.37 -16.27
N LEU A 182 7.72 0.83 -15.75
CA LEU A 182 6.98 -0.27 -16.37
C LEU A 182 5.92 0.27 -17.34
N ASP A 183 5.83 -0.34 -18.53
CA ASP A 183 4.65 -0.30 -19.38
C ASP A 183 3.61 -1.24 -18.75
N VAL A 184 2.74 -0.65 -17.93
CA VAL A 184 1.82 -1.39 -17.03
C VAL A 184 0.82 -2.21 -17.84
N ALA A 185 0.34 -1.67 -18.96
CA ALA A 185 -0.63 -2.38 -19.80
C ALA A 185 -0.02 -3.63 -20.45
N HIS A 186 1.25 -3.58 -20.86
CA HIS A 186 1.94 -4.67 -21.53
C HIS A 186 2.85 -5.50 -20.62
N ARG A 187 2.91 -5.17 -19.33
CA ARG A 187 3.66 -5.91 -18.29
C ARG A 187 5.14 -6.11 -18.66
N ARG A 188 5.80 -5.04 -19.10
CA ARG A 188 7.21 -5.02 -19.50
C ARG A 188 7.85 -3.68 -19.18
N TRP A 189 9.16 -3.63 -19.04
CA TRP A 189 9.84 -2.36 -18.92
C TRP A 189 9.56 -1.45 -20.13
N SER A 190 9.33 -0.17 -19.87
CA SER A 190 9.10 0.84 -20.92
C SER A 190 10.42 1.37 -21.42
N GLU A 191 10.83 0.93 -22.61
CA GLU A 191 12.03 1.46 -23.28
C GLU A 191 11.89 2.96 -23.52
N GLU A 192 10.69 3.43 -23.93
CA GLU A 192 10.42 4.85 -24.18
C GLU A 192 10.63 5.72 -22.94
N VAL A 193 10.13 5.28 -21.77
CA VAL A 193 10.32 6.02 -20.51
C VAL A 193 11.78 5.96 -20.07
N ALA A 194 12.41 4.80 -20.14
CA ALA A 194 13.80 4.61 -19.73
C ALA A 194 14.75 5.46 -20.59
N GLU A 195 14.57 5.46 -21.91
CA GLU A 195 15.36 6.26 -22.85
C GLU A 195 15.15 7.77 -22.59
N ALA A 196 13.91 8.23 -22.50
CA ALA A 196 13.60 9.64 -22.23
C ALA A 196 14.20 10.13 -20.90
N ALA A 197 14.19 9.25 -19.89
CA ALA A 197 14.77 9.50 -18.57
C ALA A 197 16.30 9.31 -18.52
N GLY A 198 16.92 8.72 -19.55
CA GLY A 198 18.35 8.39 -19.57
C GLY A 198 18.74 7.31 -18.57
N ILE A 199 17.86 6.35 -18.33
CA ILE A 199 18.08 5.20 -17.44
C ILE A 199 18.45 3.97 -18.27
N PRO A 200 19.63 3.37 -18.11
CA PRO A 200 20.01 2.16 -18.82
C PRO A 200 19.09 0.99 -18.46
N MET A 201 18.58 0.28 -19.46
CA MET A 201 17.75 -0.91 -19.26
C MET A 201 18.49 -2.01 -18.48
N SER A 202 19.82 -2.05 -18.56
CA SER A 202 20.67 -3.00 -17.85
C SER A 202 20.67 -2.82 -16.32
N TRP A 203 20.21 -1.67 -15.81
CA TRP A 203 20.08 -1.45 -14.36
C TRP A 203 18.83 -2.11 -13.79
N LEU A 204 17.84 -2.37 -14.66
CA LEU A 204 16.52 -2.87 -14.25
C LEU A 204 16.56 -4.40 -14.08
N PRO A 205 16.02 -4.92 -12.97
CA PRO A 205 16.01 -6.35 -12.69
C PRO A 205 15.07 -7.12 -13.64
N ARG A 206 15.21 -8.44 -13.66
CA ARG A 206 14.28 -9.31 -14.38
C ARG A 206 12.90 -9.27 -13.77
N LEU A 207 11.87 -9.22 -14.64
CA LEU A 207 10.46 -9.18 -14.26
C LEU A 207 9.90 -10.59 -14.08
N PHE A 208 9.06 -10.75 -13.04
CA PHE A 208 8.37 -12.01 -12.72
C PHE A 208 6.93 -11.73 -12.28
N GLU A 209 6.03 -12.70 -12.46
CA GLU A 209 4.73 -12.67 -11.83
C GLU A 209 4.83 -13.00 -10.34
N GLY A 210 3.88 -12.51 -9.52
CA GLY A 210 3.95 -12.63 -8.06
C GLY A 210 4.26 -14.04 -7.52
N PRO A 211 3.56 -15.09 -7.97
CA PRO A 211 3.83 -16.47 -7.51
C PRO A 211 5.00 -17.16 -8.21
N GLU A 212 5.60 -16.59 -9.27
CA GLU A 212 6.72 -17.23 -9.96
C GLU A 212 7.93 -17.37 -9.04
N ILE A 213 8.54 -18.55 -9.05
CA ILE A 213 9.82 -18.78 -8.38
C ILE A 213 10.92 -18.09 -9.20
N CYS A 214 11.44 -17.02 -8.65
CA CYS A 214 12.45 -16.19 -9.31
C CYS A 214 13.90 -16.52 -8.92
N ALA A 215 14.08 -17.23 -7.79
CA ALA A 215 15.38 -17.56 -7.23
C ALA A 215 15.29 -18.71 -6.20
N THR A 216 16.44 -19.08 -5.64
CA THR A 216 16.54 -19.99 -4.50
C THR A 216 17.51 -19.45 -3.46
N ILE A 217 17.38 -19.87 -2.21
CA ILE A 217 18.31 -19.48 -1.13
C ILE A 217 19.74 -19.90 -1.50
N SER A 218 20.64 -18.92 -1.50
CA SER A 218 22.07 -19.08 -1.76
C SER A 218 22.83 -19.62 -0.52
N ASN A 219 24.12 -19.95 -0.71
CA ASN A 219 25.00 -20.30 0.42
C ASN A 219 25.09 -19.17 1.44
N ASP A 220 25.24 -17.93 0.98
CA ASP A 220 25.35 -16.76 1.85
C ASP A 220 24.05 -16.46 2.57
N GLY A 221 22.91 -16.55 1.84
CA GLY A 221 21.59 -16.41 2.42
C GLY A 221 21.30 -17.47 3.49
N SER A 222 21.66 -18.72 3.23
CA SER A 222 21.57 -19.83 4.19
C SER A 222 22.40 -19.59 5.45
N SER A 223 23.67 -19.23 5.26
CA SER A 223 24.60 -18.96 6.35
C SER A 223 24.12 -17.79 7.25
N ALA A 224 23.49 -16.79 6.66
CA ALA A 224 23.01 -15.60 7.37
C ALA A 224 21.66 -15.80 8.10
N THR A 225 20.80 -16.73 7.63
CA THR A 225 19.42 -16.87 8.12
C THR A 225 19.08 -18.24 8.70
N GLY A 226 19.91 -19.26 8.46
CA GLY A 226 19.62 -20.64 8.81
C GLY A 226 18.56 -21.32 7.91
N LEU A 227 18.09 -20.66 6.86
CA LEU A 227 17.21 -21.26 5.85
C LEU A 227 17.98 -22.30 5.00
N ALA A 228 17.32 -23.32 4.51
CA ALA A 228 17.98 -24.37 3.72
C ALA A 228 18.40 -23.84 2.34
N ILE A 229 19.62 -24.16 1.92
CA ILE A 229 20.11 -23.88 0.56
C ILE A 229 19.15 -24.47 -0.46
N GLY A 230 18.84 -23.72 -1.53
CA GLY A 230 17.95 -24.19 -2.58
C GLY A 230 16.47 -24.04 -2.28
N THR A 231 16.06 -23.56 -1.08
CA THR A 231 14.65 -23.25 -0.80
C THR A 231 14.13 -22.24 -1.84
N PRO A 232 13.01 -22.53 -2.53
CA PRO A 232 12.44 -21.67 -3.55
C PRO A 232 11.99 -20.31 -2.98
N VAL A 233 12.26 -19.22 -3.74
CA VAL A 233 11.85 -17.86 -3.41
C VAL A 233 10.96 -17.32 -4.53
N ALA A 234 9.71 -17.01 -4.22
CA ALA A 234 8.76 -16.40 -5.12
C ALA A 234 9.05 -14.90 -5.29
N ALA A 235 8.63 -14.34 -6.41
CA ALA A 235 8.78 -12.90 -6.68
C ALA A 235 8.02 -12.03 -5.67
N GLY A 236 6.89 -12.50 -5.17
CA GLY A 236 6.10 -11.78 -4.18
C GLY A 236 5.35 -10.59 -4.77
N ALA A 237 5.17 -9.54 -3.98
CA ALA A 237 4.56 -8.29 -4.41
C ALA A 237 4.92 -7.15 -3.44
N GLY A 238 4.73 -5.89 -3.83
CA GLY A 238 4.72 -4.78 -2.88
C GLY A 238 3.59 -4.92 -1.86
N ASP A 239 3.63 -4.16 -0.78
CA ASP A 239 2.73 -4.29 0.39
C ASP A 239 1.23 -4.21 0.03
N GLN A 240 0.86 -3.34 -0.93
CA GLN A 240 -0.52 -3.20 -1.37
C GLN A 240 -1.01 -4.45 -2.11
N GLY A 241 -0.20 -4.99 -3.01
CA GLY A 241 -0.54 -6.19 -3.78
C GLY A 241 -0.60 -7.45 -2.92
N ALA A 242 0.41 -7.66 -2.06
CA ALA A 242 0.42 -8.79 -1.14
C ALA A 242 -0.67 -8.68 -0.06
N GLY A 243 -0.91 -7.46 0.46
CA GLY A 243 -2.02 -7.20 1.37
C GLY A 243 -3.38 -7.53 0.74
N ALA A 244 -3.57 -7.18 -0.54
CA ALA A 244 -4.77 -7.54 -1.29
C ALA A 244 -4.95 -9.06 -1.40
N VAL A 245 -3.89 -9.81 -1.70
CA VAL A 245 -3.91 -11.28 -1.68
C VAL A 245 -4.28 -11.80 -0.29
N GLY A 246 -3.65 -11.29 0.78
CA GLY A 246 -3.96 -11.65 2.16
C GLY A 246 -5.40 -11.36 2.57
N MET A 247 -6.03 -10.39 1.92
CA MET A 247 -7.46 -10.09 2.09
C MET A 247 -8.38 -10.82 1.10
N GLY A 248 -7.83 -11.63 0.17
CA GLY A 248 -8.59 -12.31 -0.87
C GLY A 248 -9.19 -11.38 -1.92
N ILE A 249 -8.59 -10.21 -2.14
CA ILE A 249 -8.94 -9.29 -3.23
C ILE A 249 -8.17 -9.73 -4.47
N VAL A 250 -8.65 -10.76 -5.17
CA VAL A 250 -7.92 -11.49 -6.20
C VAL A 250 -8.70 -11.66 -7.51
N GLY A 251 -9.74 -10.88 -7.70
CA GLY A 251 -10.55 -10.92 -8.95
C GLY A 251 -11.44 -9.70 -9.10
N PRO A 252 -11.91 -9.40 -10.31
CA PRO A 252 -12.80 -8.28 -10.59
C PRO A 252 -14.05 -8.28 -9.71
N GLY A 253 -14.42 -7.11 -9.21
CA GLY A 253 -15.55 -6.94 -8.28
C GLY A 253 -15.17 -7.11 -6.81
N SER A 254 -13.99 -7.63 -6.48
CA SER A 254 -13.49 -7.64 -5.11
C SER A 254 -12.74 -6.33 -4.81
N VAL A 255 -13.06 -5.71 -3.69
CA VAL A 255 -12.54 -4.40 -3.25
C VAL A 255 -12.14 -4.48 -1.79
N SER A 256 -11.05 -3.84 -1.42
CA SER A 256 -10.76 -3.53 -0.01
C SER A 256 -10.90 -2.05 0.28
N ALA A 257 -11.41 -1.73 1.48
CA ALA A 257 -11.41 -0.38 2.04
C ALA A 257 -10.66 -0.41 3.38
N THR A 258 -9.47 0.14 3.40
CA THR A 258 -8.56 0.08 4.55
C THR A 258 -8.42 1.46 5.19
N ILE A 259 -8.65 1.53 6.50
CA ILE A 259 -8.44 2.73 7.31
C ILE A 259 -7.28 2.49 8.26
N GLY A 260 -6.11 2.95 7.85
CA GLY A 260 -4.92 3.12 8.68
C GLY A 260 -4.72 4.59 9.07
N THR A 261 -3.50 5.08 9.15
CA THR A 261 -3.21 6.53 9.27
C THR A 261 -3.76 7.27 8.05
N SER A 262 -3.47 6.79 6.85
CA SER A 262 -4.12 7.11 5.57
C SER A 262 -5.23 6.09 5.28
N GLY A 263 -6.04 6.35 4.25
CA GLY A 263 -7.06 5.41 3.77
C GLY A 263 -6.76 4.96 2.35
N VAL A 264 -7.04 3.70 2.05
CA VAL A 264 -6.87 3.13 0.72
C VAL A 264 -8.13 2.37 0.32
N VAL A 265 -8.64 2.64 -0.87
CA VAL A 265 -9.62 1.78 -1.53
C VAL A 265 -8.95 1.15 -2.74
N PHE A 266 -8.91 -0.17 -2.77
CA PHE A 266 -8.21 -0.97 -3.76
C PHE A 266 -9.20 -1.92 -4.45
N ALA A 267 -9.19 -1.98 -5.77
CA ALA A 267 -10.03 -2.87 -6.57
C ALA A 267 -9.18 -3.69 -7.53
N ALA A 268 -9.39 -5.00 -7.59
CA ALA A 268 -8.82 -5.84 -8.62
C ALA A 268 -9.58 -5.67 -9.95
N THR A 269 -8.86 -5.64 -11.07
CA THR A 269 -9.40 -5.48 -12.41
C THR A 269 -8.75 -6.47 -13.40
N ASP A 270 -9.48 -6.86 -14.44
CA ASP A 270 -9.00 -7.71 -15.54
C ASP A 270 -8.42 -6.91 -16.72
N GLN A 271 -8.44 -5.58 -16.61
CA GLN A 271 -7.94 -4.65 -17.61
C GLN A 271 -7.12 -3.54 -16.92
N PRO A 272 -6.10 -2.98 -17.57
CA PRO A 272 -5.31 -1.86 -17.06
C PRO A 272 -6.11 -0.54 -17.11
N THR A 273 -7.14 -0.43 -16.27
CA THR A 273 -8.01 0.73 -16.23
C THR A 273 -7.29 1.94 -15.65
N MET A 274 -7.03 2.95 -16.46
CA MET A 274 -6.32 4.17 -16.04
C MET A 274 -7.27 5.36 -15.84
N ASP A 275 -7.00 6.16 -14.82
CA ASP A 275 -7.59 7.50 -14.67
C ASP A 275 -6.72 8.54 -15.38
N ARG A 276 -7.19 9.07 -16.53
CA ARG A 276 -6.44 10.05 -17.34
C ARG A 276 -6.10 11.34 -16.60
N LEU A 277 -6.79 11.64 -15.50
CA LEU A 277 -6.48 12.78 -14.64
C LEU A 277 -5.41 12.44 -13.57
N GLY A 278 -5.03 11.16 -13.44
CA GLY A 278 -4.02 10.70 -12.49
C GLY A 278 -4.45 10.75 -11.02
N ARG A 279 -5.76 10.74 -10.73
CA ARG A 279 -6.31 10.77 -9.36
C ARG A 279 -6.27 9.40 -8.68
N LEU A 280 -6.18 8.34 -9.47
CA LEU A 280 -6.08 6.96 -9.05
C LEU A 280 -4.76 6.38 -9.55
N HIS A 281 -4.23 5.41 -8.82
CA HIS A 281 -3.09 4.61 -9.24
C HIS A 281 -3.57 3.32 -9.89
N THR A 282 -2.94 2.95 -11.01
CA THR A 282 -3.16 1.65 -11.65
C THR A 282 -1.82 0.93 -11.77
N PHE A 283 -1.76 -0.28 -11.23
CA PHE A 283 -0.57 -1.15 -11.25
C PHE A 283 -0.96 -2.56 -11.68
N CYS A 284 0.02 -3.37 -12.08
CA CYS A 284 -0.17 -4.81 -12.16
C CYS A 284 -0.57 -5.35 -10.79
N HIS A 285 -1.43 -6.37 -10.75
CA HIS A 285 -1.76 -7.07 -9.51
C HIS A 285 -0.71 -8.12 -9.18
N ALA A 286 -0.66 -8.58 -7.91
CA ALA A 286 0.14 -9.73 -7.50
C ALA A 286 -0.36 -11.06 -8.12
N VAL A 287 -1.63 -11.11 -8.53
CA VAL A 287 -2.22 -12.21 -9.29
C VAL A 287 -1.84 -12.06 -10.76
N PRO A 288 -1.27 -13.10 -11.39
CA PRO A 288 -0.89 -13.06 -12.81
C PRO A 288 -2.05 -12.67 -13.74
N GLY A 289 -1.75 -11.79 -14.70
CA GLY A 289 -2.75 -11.36 -15.71
C GLY A 289 -3.81 -10.40 -15.20
N LEU A 290 -3.80 -9.99 -13.92
CA LEU A 290 -4.68 -8.97 -13.38
C LEU A 290 -3.95 -7.65 -13.14
N TRP A 291 -4.73 -6.59 -13.01
CA TRP A 291 -4.31 -5.27 -12.56
C TRP A 291 -5.09 -4.87 -11.31
N HIS A 292 -4.71 -3.78 -10.71
CA HIS A 292 -5.52 -3.15 -9.67
C HIS A 292 -5.55 -1.64 -9.84
N VAL A 293 -6.63 -1.06 -9.38
CA VAL A 293 -6.78 0.40 -9.30
C VAL A 293 -7.00 0.77 -7.85
N MET A 294 -6.29 1.79 -7.38
CA MET A 294 -6.44 2.25 -6.01
C MET A 294 -6.50 3.77 -5.90
N GLY A 295 -7.31 4.25 -4.95
CA GLY A 295 -7.32 5.64 -4.49
C GLY A 295 -6.82 5.72 -3.06
N VAL A 296 -6.11 6.80 -2.76
CA VAL A 296 -5.47 7.05 -1.47
C VAL A 296 -5.94 8.36 -0.90
N THR A 297 -6.45 8.38 0.34
CA THR A 297 -6.71 9.59 1.12
C THR A 297 -5.68 9.77 2.23
N ASN A 298 -5.22 11.01 2.45
CA ASN A 298 -4.14 11.31 3.39
C ASN A 298 -4.59 11.26 4.86
N GLY A 299 -5.84 11.61 5.14
CA GLY A 299 -6.31 11.90 6.49
C GLY A 299 -7.35 10.92 7.03
N ALA A 300 -7.12 9.60 7.01
CA ALA A 300 -8.10 8.62 7.47
C ALA A 300 -8.11 8.46 9.01
N GLY A 301 -7.57 7.38 9.56
CA GLY A 301 -7.48 7.19 11.01
C GLY A 301 -6.70 8.30 11.72
N LEU A 302 -5.82 8.98 11.00
CA LEU A 302 -5.15 10.19 11.44
C LEU A 302 -6.13 11.28 11.89
N SER A 303 -7.27 11.44 11.20
CA SER A 303 -8.29 12.44 11.58
C SER A 303 -8.85 12.20 12.99
N LEU A 304 -9.16 10.94 13.31
CA LEU A 304 -9.67 10.61 14.65
C LEU A 304 -8.56 10.73 15.71
N ARG A 305 -7.32 10.32 15.38
CA ARG A 305 -6.18 10.48 16.28
C ARG A 305 -5.90 11.97 16.56
N TRP A 306 -5.83 12.78 15.51
CA TRP A 306 -5.64 14.23 15.64
C TRP A 306 -6.75 14.87 16.49
N PHE A 307 -8.01 14.50 16.27
CA PHE A 307 -9.12 15.00 17.08
C PHE A 307 -8.96 14.61 18.54
N ARG A 308 -8.64 13.36 18.84
CA ARG A 308 -8.38 12.89 20.20
C ARG A 308 -7.27 13.70 20.87
N ASP A 309 -6.13 13.79 20.21
CA ASP A 309 -4.92 14.38 20.79
C ASP A 309 -5.07 15.90 20.99
N SER A 310 -5.86 16.58 20.13
CA SER A 310 -6.05 18.04 20.17
C SER A 310 -7.26 18.49 21.01
N PHE A 311 -8.35 17.73 21.01
CA PHE A 311 -9.64 18.17 21.61
C PHE A 311 -10.16 17.24 22.73
N ALA A 312 -9.53 16.09 22.92
CA ALA A 312 -9.88 15.12 23.96
C ALA A 312 -8.64 14.40 24.50
N PRO A 313 -7.57 15.15 24.92
CA PRO A 313 -6.33 14.54 25.36
C PRO A 313 -6.57 13.60 26.54
N GLY A 314 -5.97 12.40 26.46
CA GLY A 314 -6.12 11.37 27.50
C GLY A 314 -7.39 10.51 27.38
N SER A 315 -8.34 10.85 26.48
CA SER A 315 -9.48 9.97 26.21
C SER A 315 -9.03 8.75 25.40
N ASP A 316 -9.68 7.62 25.70
CA ASP A 316 -9.50 6.42 24.94
C ASP A 316 -10.46 6.41 23.72
N TYR A 317 -10.12 5.63 22.70
CA TYR A 317 -10.93 5.51 21.48
C TYR A 317 -12.29 4.88 21.72
N ASP A 318 -12.39 3.93 22.65
CA ASP A 318 -13.65 3.25 22.97
C ASP A 318 -14.62 4.21 23.64
N GLU A 319 -14.16 5.07 24.56
CA GLU A 319 -14.97 6.14 25.16
C GLU A 319 -15.50 7.11 24.09
N LEU A 320 -14.63 7.61 23.21
CA LEU A 320 -14.98 8.55 22.16
C LEU A 320 -16.02 7.96 21.19
N THR A 321 -15.79 6.72 20.74
CA THR A 321 -16.68 6.07 19.78
C THR A 321 -18.00 5.62 20.43
N ALA A 322 -18.02 5.25 21.71
CA ALA A 322 -19.26 4.96 22.45
C ALA A 322 -20.14 6.21 22.60
N GLY A 323 -19.52 7.39 22.79
CA GLY A 323 -20.25 8.68 22.75
C GLY A 323 -20.83 8.96 21.37
N ALA A 324 -20.02 8.81 20.34
CA ALA A 324 -20.42 9.04 18.95
C ALA A 324 -21.50 8.05 18.46
N ALA A 325 -21.55 6.83 18.99
CA ALA A 325 -22.58 5.84 18.66
C ALA A 325 -24.00 6.27 19.07
N LYS A 326 -24.13 7.21 20.00
CA LYS A 326 -25.43 7.78 20.44
C LYS A 326 -25.93 8.88 19.54
N ILE A 327 -25.09 9.40 18.65
CA ILE A 327 -25.43 10.46 17.70
C ILE A 327 -26.04 9.83 16.47
N PRO A 328 -27.13 10.39 15.90
CA PRO A 328 -27.74 9.86 14.70
C PRO A 328 -26.78 9.91 13.49
N ALA A 329 -27.08 9.08 12.50
CA ALA A 329 -26.41 9.10 11.21
C ALA A 329 -26.49 10.49 10.56
N GLY A 330 -25.40 10.95 9.97
CA GLY A 330 -25.30 12.29 9.40
C GLY A 330 -24.97 13.38 10.41
N SER A 331 -24.65 13.02 11.67
CA SER A 331 -24.12 13.92 12.72
C SER A 331 -24.96 15.19 12.92
N ASP A 332 -26.30 15.09 12.84
CA ASP A 332 -27.25 16.20 12.89
C ASP A 332 -26.90 17.34 11.91
N GLY A 333 -26.36 16.99 10.76
CA GLY A 333 -26.02 17.89 9.67
C GLY A 333 -24.59 18.43 9.69
N MET A 334 -23.78 18.10 10.69
CA MET A 334 -22.37 18.47 10.71
C MET A 334 -21.55 17.57 9.79
N LEU A 335 -20.62 18.17 9.05
CA LEU A 335 -19.71 17.49 8.14
C LEU A 335 -18.25 17.74 8.54
N TRP A 336 -17.39 16.81 8.22
CA TRP A 336 -15.93 16.89 8.35
C TRP A 336 -15.24 16.57 7.05
N THR A 337 -14.29 17.41 6.59
CA THR A 337 -13.37 17.10 5.51
C THR A 337 -12.02 16.67 6.08
N PRO A 338 -11.48 15.47 5.75
CA PRO A 338 -10.31 14.90 6.44
C PRO A 338 -8.96 15.44 5.92
N TYR A 339 -8.90 16.61 5.29
CA TYR A 339 -7.75 17.09 4.50
C TYR A 339 -6.69 17.81 5.36
N LEU A 340 -6.28 17.19 6.48
CA LEU A 340 -5.28 17.73 7.42
C LEU A 340 -3.91 18.00 6.76
N PHE A 341 -3.54 17.22 5.76
CA PHE A 341 -2.26 17.28 5.05
C PHE A 341 -2.47 17.37 3.53
N GLY A 342 -3.40 18.22 3.10
CA GLY A 342 -3.85 18.18 1.72
C GLY A 342 -4.62 16.89 1.41
N GLU A 343 -4.97 16.67 0.16
CA GLU A 343 -5.65 15.44 -0.25
C GLU A 343 -5.15 14.95 -1.61
N ARG A 344 -5.03 13.60 -1.72
CA ARG A 344 -4.74 12.91 -2.99
C ARG A 344 -6.03 12.66 -3.74
N THR A 345 -6.60 11.48 -3.64
CA THR A 345 -7.86 11.11 -4.28
C THR A 345 -9.05 11.75 -3.56
N PRO A 346 -9.95 12.45 -4.25
CA PRO A 346 -10.01 12.68 -5.69
C PRO A 346 -9.41 14.02 -6.15
N HIS A 347 -8.82 14.80 -5.26
CA HIS A 347 -8.59 16.24 -5.46
C HIS A 347 -7.20 16.56 -6.01
N LEU A 348 -6.17 15.75 -5.72
CA LEU A 348 -4.76 16.01 -6.05
C LEU A 348 -4.34 17.43 -5.63
N ASP A 349 -4.75 17.84 -4.43
CA ASP A 349 -4.56 19.21 -3.94
C ASP A 349 -3.81 19.19 -2.59
N PRO A 350 -2.50 19.49 -2.57
CA PRO A 350 -1.72 19.59 -1.34
C PRO A 350 -2.13 20.78 -0.46
N GLU A 351 -2.85 21.76 -1.05
CA GLU A 351 -3.35 22.94 -0.35
C GLU A 351 -4.76 22.75 0.23
N ALA A 352 -5.41 21.61 0.00
CA ALA A 352 -6.69 21.29 0.65
C ALA A 352 -6.54 21.30 2.19
N ARG A 353 -7.54 21.77 2.89
CA ARG A 353 -7.54 21.86 4.36
C ARG A 353 -8.77 21.21 4.95
N ALA A 354 -8.59 20.65 6.13
CA ALA A 354 -9.66 20.06 6.92
C ALA A 354 -10.61 21.13 7.46
N ALA A 355 -11.89 20.80 7.56
CA ALA A 355 -12.89 21.71 8.10
C ALA A 355 -14.07 20.96 8.74
N PHE A 356 -14.58 21.50 9.86
CA PHE A 356 -15.94 21.21 10.32
C PHE A 356 -16.89 22.21 9.69
N VAL A 357 -17.98 21.72 9.10
CA VAL A 357 -19.01 22.53 8.44
C VAL A 357 -20.39 22.22 9.01
N GLY A 358 -21.20 23.25 9.27
CA GLY A 358 -22.56 23.08 9.77
C GLY A 358 -22.68 23.02 11.30
N LEU A 359 -21.66 23.49 12.06
CA LEU A 359 -21.70 23.59 13.53
C LEU A 359 -22.85 24.50 14.00
N THR A 360 -23.55 24.02 15.01
CA THR A 360 -24.56 24.79 15.77
C THR A 360 -24.32 24.68 17.29
N ALA A 361 -25.02 25.44 18.08
CA ALA A 361 -24.91 25.39 19.56
C ALA A 361 -25.39 24.06 20.18
N SER A 362 -26.12 23.24 19.45
CA SER A 362 -26.58 21.93 19.90
C SER A 362 -25.52 20.82 19.75
N HIS A 363 -24.51 21.05 18.93
CA HIS A 363 -23.47 20.04 18.68
C HIS A 363 -22.52 19.91 19.88
N THR A 364 -22.15 18.67 20.16
CA THR A 364 -21.24 18.32 21.26
C THR A 364 -19.98 17.62 20.70
N ARG A 365 -19.02 17.33 21.58
CA ARG A 365 -17.84 16.52 21.25
C ARG A 365 -18.19 15.22 20.55
N ALA A 366 -19.28 14.55 20.97
CA ALA A 366 -19.72 13.30 20.37
C ALA A 366 -20.16 13.47 18.91
N HIS A 367 -20.80 14.57 18.56
CA HIS A 367 -21.12 14.90 17.16
C HIS A 367 -19.85 15.13 16.32
N CYS A 368 -18.84 15.83 16.88
CA CYS A 368 -17.58 16.03 16.19
C CYS A 368 -16.88 14.70 15.90
N VAL A 369 -16.81 13.79 16.87
CA VAL A 369 -16.22 12.44 16.68
C VAL A 369 -16.98 11.68 15.60
N ARG A 370 -18.32 11.70 15.64
CA ARG A 370 -19.17 11.03 14.63
C ARG A 370 -18.91 11.62 13.23
N ALA A 371 -18.92 12.95 13.10
CA ALA A 371 -18.64 13.63 11.84
C ALA A 371 -17.24 13.31 11.29
N VAL A 372 -16.22 13.22 12.16
CA VAL A 372 -14.86 12.79 11.76
C VAL A 372 -14.87 11.39 11.16
N MET A 373 -15.54 10.43 11.81
CA MET A 373 -15.62 9.05 11.32
C MET A 373 -16.40 8.95 9.99
N GLU A 374 -17.51 9.71 9.88
CA GLU A 374 -18.32 9.78 8.65
C GLU A 374 -17.55 10.46 7.50
N GLY A 375 -16.87 11.58 7.78
CA GLY A 375 -16.09 12.32 6.79
C GLY A 375 -14.94 11.51 6.20
N VAL A 376 -14.28 10.69 7.02
CA VAL A 376 -13.28 9.72 6.52
C VAL A 376 -13.92 8.69 5.60
N ALA A 377 -15.05 8.12 5.98
CA ALA A 377 -15.77 7.16 5.14
C ALA A 377 -16.27 7.80 3.82
N PHE A 378 -16.72 9.07 3.85
CA PHE A 378 -17.07 9.83 2.64
C PHE A 378 -15.88 10.04 1.71
N SER A 379 -14.69 10.36 2.24
CA SER A 379 -13.47 10.49 1.44
C SER A 379 -13.09 9.17 0.75
N LEU A 380 -13.23 8.02 1.43
CA LEU A 380 -13.04 6.71 0.81
C LEU A 380 -14.12 6.42 -0.25
N ARG A 381 -15.37 6.83 -0.02
CA ARG A 381 -16.46 6.72 -0.99
C ARG A 381 -16.21 7.52 -2.27
N ASP A 382 -15.47 8.63 -2.20
CA ASP A 382 -15.05 9.36 -3.40
C ASP A 382 -14.27 8.47 -4.36
N THR A 383 -13.40 7.56 -3.85
CA THR A 383 -12.71 6.56 -4.66
C THR A 383 -13.69 5.57 -5.31
N LEU A 384 -14.63 5.02 -4.54
CA LEU A 384 -15.67 4.13 -5.10
C LEU A 384 -16.50 4.83 -6.19
N THR A 385 -16.76 6.13 -6.01
CA THR A 385 -17.45 6.94 -7.04
C THR A 385 -16.60 7.09 -8.31
N LEU A 386 -15.28 7.21 -8.18
CA LEU A 386 -14.38 7.21 -9.34
C LEU A 386 -14.34 5.83 -10.01
N PHE A 387 -14.33 4.75 -9.25
CA PHE A 387 -14.41 3.39 -9.79
C PHE A 387 -15.66 3.21 -10.64
N ALA A 388 -16.82 3.62 -10.13
CA ALA A 388 -18.08 3.56 -10.89
C ALA A 388 -18.02 4.35 -12.21
N LYS A 389 -17.40 5.55 -12.20
CA LYS A 389 -17.21 6.37 -13.41
C LYS A 389 -16.28 5.73 -14.44
N LEU A 390 -15.34 4.91 -14.00
CA LEU A 390 -14.38 4.19 -14.84
C LEU A 390 -14.88 2.80 -15.24
N GLY A 391 -16.08 2.41 -14.82
CA GLY A 391 -16.67 1.10 -15.10
C GLY A 391 -16.02 -0.04 -14.29
N ILE A 392 -15.30 0.26 -13.21
CA ILE A 392 -14.70 -0.74 -12.32
C ILE A 392 -15.81 -1.32 -11.44
N PRO A 393 -16.07 -2.64 -11.48
CA PRO A 393 -17.12 -3.25 -10.68
C PRO A 393 -16.77 -3.24 -9.19
N VAL A 394 -17.77 -2.97 -8.35
CA VAL A 394 -17.69 -3.04 -6.88
C VAL A 394 -18.77 -3.99 -6.40
N GLY A 395 -18.44 -5.27 -6.27
CA GLY A 395 -19.39 -6.31 -5.85
C GLY A 395 -19.26 -6.70 -4.38
N GLN A 396 -18.04 -6.67 -3.85
CA GLN A 396 -17.72 -7.09 -2.49
C GLN A 396 -16.70 -6.13 -1.88
N ILE A 397 -16.98 -5.59 -0.70
CA ILE A 397 -16.03 -4.70 0.00
C ILE A 397 -15.56 -5.38 1.30
N ARG A 398 -14.25 -5.61 1.44
CA ARG A 398 -13.61 -6.09 2.65
C ARG A 398 -12.96 -4.93 3.39
N LEU A 399 -13.24 -4.84 4.69
CA LEU A 399 -12.67 -3.80 5.53
C LEU A 399 -11.33 -4.24 6.13
N GLY A 400 -10.35 -3.32 6.18
CA GLY A 400 -9.06 -3.55 6.79
C GLY A 400 -8.58 -2.39 7.67
N GLY A 401 -7.52 -2.66 8.42
CA GLY A 401 -6.86 -1.70 9.29
C GLY A 401 -7.66 -1.33 10.54
N GLY A 402 -7.25 -0.23 11.19
CA GLY A 402 -7.87 0.23 12.45
C GLY A 402 -9.36 0.53 12.34
N GLY A 403 -9.82 0.99 11.18
CA GLY A 403 -11.24 1.27 10.92
C GLY A 403 -12.13 0.02 10.87
N ALA A 404 -11.54 -1.16 10.69
CA ALA A 404 -12.25 -2.44 10.75
C ALA A 404 -12.43 -2.96 12.17
N ARG A 405 -11.79 -2.37 13.20
CA ARG A 405 -11.84 -2.87 14.60
C ARG A 405 -13.06 -2.38 15.35
N GLY A 406 -13.44 -1.09 15.18
CA GLY A 406 -14.53 -0.47 15.93
C GLY A 406 -15.92 -0.78 15.34
N PRO A 407 -16.91 -1.29 16.11
CA PRO A 407 -18.23 -1.61 15.61
C PRO A 407 -18.94 -0.43 14.94
N LEU A 408 -18.81 0.77 15.51
CA LEU A 408 -19.42 1.97 14.94
C LEU A 408 -18.84 2.30 13.57
N TRP A 409 -17.50 2.25 13.41
CA TRP A 409 -16.89 2.59 12.12
C TRP A 409 -17.18 1.58 11.02
N ARG A 410 -17.33 0.30 11.38
CA ARG A 410 -17.83 -0.73 10.44
C ARG A 410 -19.21 -0.41 9.92
N GLN A 411 -20.14 -0.02 10.82
CA GLN A 411 -21.50 0.34 10.44
C GLN A 411 -21.51 1.61 9.60
N ILE A 412 -20.78 2.66 9.98
CA ILE A 412 -20.63 3.88 9.19
C ILE A 412 -20.13 3.58 7.79
N GLN A 413 -19.14 2.72 7.62
CA GLN A 413 -18.63 2.34 6.32
C GLN A 413 -19.68 1.62 5.47
N ALA A 414 -20.43 0.66 6.04
CA ALA A 414 -21.53 0.00 5.34
C ALA A 414 -22.61 1.01 4.89
N ASP A 415 -23.00 1.91 5.80
CA ASP A 415 -24.02 2.93 5.55
C ASP A 415 -23.57 3.93 4.48
N VAL A 416 -22.33 4.41 4.58
CA VAL A 416 -21.75 5.37 3.63
C VAL A 416 -21.54 4.75 2.25
N TYR A 417 -21.06 3.50 2.17
CA TYR A 417 -20.88 2.83 0.87
C TYR A 417 -22.20 2.35 0.26
N GLY A 418 -23.25 2.28 1.07
CA GLY A 418 -24.60 1.87 0.63
C GLY A 418 -24.71 0.40 0.26
N GLN A 419 -23.79 -0.44 0.74
CA GLN A 419 -23.74 -1.87 0.47
C GLN A 419 -23.09 -2.66 1.61
N PRO A 420 -23.29 -3.99 1.67
CA PRO A 420 -22.69 -4.82 2.68
C PRO A 420 -21.16 -4.72 2.66
N VAL A 421 -20.54 -4.76 3.86
CA VAL A 421 -19.09 -4.85 4.01
C VAL A 421 -18.71 -6.08 4.82
N GLU A 422 -17.58 -6.69 4.47
CA GLU A 422 -17.11 -7.93 5.07
C GLU A 422 -15.92 -7.69 5.99
N LEU A 423 -15.88 -8.46 7.07
CA LEU A 423 -14.76 -8.54 8.00
C LEU A 423 -14.11 -9.91 7.86
N LEU A 424 -12.80 -9.93 7.83
CA LEU A 424 -12.04 -11.17 7.83
C LEU A 424 -11.88 -11.75 9.25
N ALA A 425 -11.78 -13.07 9.35
CA ALA A 425 -11.53 -13.77 10.62
C ALA A 425 -10.14 -13.45 11.19
N ALA A 426 -9.17 -13.21 10.32
CA ALA A 426 -7.82 -12.76 10.67
C ALA A 426 -7.35 -11.72 9.65
N GLU A 427 -6.63 -10.72 10.12
CA GLU A 427 -5.99 -9.70 9.27
C GLU A 427 -4.47 -9.83 9.45
N GLU A 428 -3.85 -10.63 8.59
CA GLU A 428 -2.43 -11.00 8.71
C GLU A 428 -1.50 -10.16 7.83
N GLY A 429 -2.06 -9.24 7.03
CA GLY A 429 -1.31 -8.27 6.25
C GLY A 429 -0.50 -8.83 5.08
N GLY A 430 0.50 -8.05 4.62
CA GLY A 430 1.29 -8.35 3.43
C GLY A 430 2.12 -9.62 3.54
N ALA A 431 2.72 -9.89 4.70
CA ALA A 431 3.53 -11.10 4.92
C ALA A 431 2.72 -12.39 4.68
N TYR A 432 1.45 -12.41 5.09
CA TYR A 432 0.56 -13.55 4.84
C TYR A 432 0.29 -13.72 3.34
N GLY A 433 -0.05 -12.65 2.64
CA GLY A 433 -0.25 -12.71 1.20
C GLY A 433 1.00 -13.16 0.44
N ALA A 434 2.18 -12.73 0.87
CA ALA A 434 3.46 -13.18 0.31
C ALA A 434 3.69 -14.69 0.53
N ALA A 435 3.33 -15.21 1.73
CA ALA A 435 3.40 -16.65 2.01
C ALA A 435 2.44 -17.46 1.11
N LEU A 436 1.22 -16.95 0.85
CA LEU A 436 0.28 -17.58 -0.09
C LEU A 436 0.82 -17.60 -1.52
N LEU A 437 1.41 -16.48 -1.99
CA LEU A 437 2.07 -16.42 -3.31
C LEU A 437 3.19 -17.46 -3.41
N ALA A 438 4.02 -17.60 -2.38
CA ALA A 438 5.07 -18.63 -2.33
C ALA A 438 4.50 -20.05 -2.38
N GLY A 439 3.42 -20.30 -1.65
CA GLY A 439 2.75 -21.62 -1.69
C GLY A 439 2.20 -21.96 -3.06
N VAL A 440 1.65 -20.98 -3.80
CA VAL A 440 1.23 -21.15 -5.19
C VAL A 440 2.43 -21.44 -6.09
N GLY A 441 3.55 -20.74 -5.90
CA GLY A 441 4.77 -20.92 -6.67
C GLY A 441 5.36 -22.34 -6.62
N VAL A 442 5.11 -23.06 -5.53
CA VAL A 442 5.50 -24.48 -5.37
C VAL A 442 4.31 -25.44 -5.51
N ALA A 443 3.24 -25.01 -6.16
CA ALA A 443 2.05 -25.79 -6.48
C ALA A 443 1.33 -26.41 -5.27
N ALA A 444 1.42 -25.78 -4.08
CA ALA A 444 0.59 -26.15 -2.92
C ALA A 444 -0.89 -25.83 -3.16
N TRP A 445 -1.15 -24.78 -3.94
CA TRP A 445 -2.45 -24.43 -4.51
C TRP A 445 -2.29 -24.16 -6.01
N PRO A 446 -3.29 -24.48 -6.84
CA PRO A 446 -3.18 -24.34 -8.29
C PRO A 446 -3.13 -22.88 -8.77
N THR A 447 -3.77 -21.96 -8.07
CA THR A 447 -3.80 -20.52 -8.39
C THR A 447 -3.87 -19.68 -7.11
N VAL A 448 -3.64 -18.39 -7.22
CA VAL A 448 -3.76 -17.46 -6.08
C VAL A 448 -5.20 -17.37 -5.59
N GLU A 449 -6.17 -17.37 -6.50
CA GLU A 449 -7.60 -17.40 -6.16
C GLU A 449 -7.97 -18.66 -5.39
N ALA A 450 -7.46 -19.81 -5.79
CA ALA A 450 -7.68 -21.09 -5.08
C ALA A 450 -7.05 -21.08 -3.68
N ALA A 451 -5.85 -20.50 -3.54
CA ALA A 451 -5.22 -20.31 -2.25
C ALA A 451 -6.09 -19.43 -1.34
N CYS A 452 -6.52 -18.27 -1.84
CA CYS A 452 -7.38 -17.35 -1.07
C CYS A 452 -8.74 -17.98 -0.72
N ALA A 453 -9.37 -18.70 -1.65
CA ALA A 453 -10.65 -19.39 -1.37
C ALA A 453 -10.53 -20.46 -0.29
N ALA A 454 -9.36 -21.11 -0.20
CA ALA A 454 -9.10 -22.13 0.82
C ALA A 454 -8.73 -21.55 2.19
N THR A 455 -8.18 -20.34 2.26
CA THR A 455 -7.49 -19.84 3.45
C THR A 455 -8.07 -18.54 4.02
N VAL A 456 -8.64 -17.68 3.20
CA VAL A 456 -9.20 -16.39 3.64
C VAL A 456 -10.68 -16.56 4.02
N GLN A 457 -10.98 -16.36 5.28
CA GLN A 457 -12.34 -16.57 5.81
C GLN A 457 -13.00 -15.25 6.20
N VAL A 458 -14.27 -15.09 5.80
CA VAL A 458 -15.13 -13.98 6.23
C VAL A 458 -15.73 -14.35 7.60
N ALA A 459 -15.48 -13.52 8.60
CA ALA A 459 -16.02 -13.71 9.97
C ALA A 459 -17.40 -13.11 10.14
N ALA A 460 -17.67 -11.98 9.46
CA ALA A 460 -18.96 -11.28 9.56
C ALA A 460 -19.20 -10.41 8.32
N THR A 461 -20.49 -10.19 8.03
CA THR A 461 -20.96 -9.23 7.04
C THR A 461 -21.84 -8.19 7.75
N ILE A 462 -21.53 -6.91 7.56
CA ILE A 462 -22.27 -5.78 8.12
C ILE A 462 -23.18 -5.21 7.04
N GLN A 463 -24.48 -5.24 7.26
CA GLN A 463 -25.47 -4.66 6.36
C GLN A 463 -25.63 -3.17 6.60
N PRO A 464 -25.86 -2.34 5.55
CA PRO A 464 -26.21 -0.94 5.71
C PRO A 464 -27.57 -0.79 6.42
N LYS A 465 -27.69 0.22 7.29
CA LYS A 465 -28.92 0.58 8.02
C LYS A 465 -29.43 1.97 7.65
N ASP A 466 -28.52 2.93 7.57
CA ASP A 466 -28.81 4.35 7.39
C ASP A 466 -28.31 4.88 6.04
N ALA A 467 -28.29 4.03 4.99
CA ALA A 467 -27.74 4.35 3.68
C ALA A 467 -28.39 5.59 3.03
N ALA A 468 -29.70 5.76 3.18
CA ALA A 468 -30.42 6.92 2.60
C ALA A 468 -29.97 8.25 3.25
N THR A 469 -29.85 8.28 4.58
CA THR A 469 -29.35 9.44 5.33
C THR A 469 -27.90 9.74 4.95
N MET A 470 -27.06 8.69 4.78
CA MET A 470 -25.67 8.86 4.38
C MET A 470 -25.53 9.32 2.93
N GLU A 471 -26.42 8.93 2.03
CA GLU A 471 -26.44 9.45 0.65
C GLU A 471 -26.70 10.96 0.62
N GLU A 472 -27.66 11.44 1.41
CA GLU A 472 -27.94 12.86 1.55
C GLU A 472 -26.75 13.63 2.15
N ALA A 473 -26.15 13.10 3.23
CA ALA A 473 -24.97 13.68 3.85
C ALA A 473 -23.77 13.70 2.91
N TYR A 474 -23.52 12.62 2.15
CA TYR A 474 -22.48 12.55 1.14
C TYR A 474 -22.66 13.54 0.00
N SER A 475 -23.89 13.72 -0.47
CA SER A 475 -24.22 14.75 -1.48
C SER A 475 -23.84 16.16 -1.03
N ARG A 476 -24.03 16.46 0.25
CA ARG A 476 -23.60 17.73 0.87
C ARG A 476 -22.06 17.79 1.08
N PHE A 477 -21.44 16.68 1.53
CA PHE A 477 -20.01 16.58 1.71
C PHE A 477 -19.23 16.92 0.42
N ARG A 478 -19.67 16.42 -0.71
CA ARG A 478 -19.04 16.69 -2.03
C ARG A 478 -19.04 18.16 -2.43
N GLN A 479 -19.89 18.99 -1.83
CA GLN A 479 -19.95 20.43 -2.09
C GLN A 479 -18.96 21.23 -1.23
N VAL A 480 -18.45 20.62 -0.15
CA VAL A 480 -17.59 21.34 0.83
C VAL A 480 -16.25 21.70 0.21
N TYR A 481 -15.53 20.75 -0.41
CA TYR A 481 -14.21 21.04 -0.96
C TYR A 481 -14.23 22.15 -2.03
N PRO A 482 -15.10 22.14 -3.05
CA PRO A 482 -15.19 23.23 -4.00
C PRO A 482 -15.47 24.60 -3.37
N ALA A 483 -16.32 24.64 -2.34
CA ALA A 483 -16.63 25.88 -1.61
C ALA A 483 -15.45 26.40 -0.79
N LEU A 484 -14.66 25.52 -0.18
CA LEU A 484 -13.52 25.90 0.64
C LEU A 484 -12.23 26.14 -0.15
N LYS A 485 -12.10 25.62 -1.37
CA LYS A 485 -10.90 25.70 -2.20
C LYS A 485 -10.39 27.13 -2.40
N THR A 486 -11.30 28.09 -2.46
CA THR A 486 -10.96 29.51 -2.64
C THR A 486 -10.56 30.20 -1.35
N ILE A 487 -10.90 29.64 -0.19
CA ILE A 487 -10.65 30.23 1.14
C ILE A 487 -9.31 29.75 1.69
N GLY A 488 -8.91 28.52 1.43
CA GLY A 488 -7.72 27.88 1.98
C GLY A 488 -6.40 28.23 1.29
N ARG A 489 -6.42 28.97 0.19
CA ARG A 489 -5.19 29.40 -0.50
C ARG A 489 -4.58 30.61 0.19
N LYS A 490 -3.38 30.46 0.73
CA LYS A 490 -2.51 31.57 1.15
C LYS A 490 -1.64 32.00 -0.01
#